data_85c2284086439a5942676add519234aa
#
_entry.id   85c2284086439a5942676add519234aa
#
_cell.length_a   1.000
_cell.length_b   1.000
_cell.length_c   1.000
_cell.angle_alpha   90.00
_cell.angle_beta   90.00
_cell.angle_gamma   90.00
#
_symmetry.space_group_name_H-M   'P 1'
#
loop_
_entity.id
_entity.type
_entity.pdbx_description
1 polymer ?
#
loop_
_entity_poly.entity_id
_entity_poly.type
_entity_poly.pdbx_seq_one_letter_code
_entity_poly.pdbx_strand_id
1 'polypeptide(L)'
;MNKINSQNIILDCFDVENKIKRISLEVIEDNIDQERLIFFGVSKNGKIIAKKIIDFINQNSKIESELVGVEIDSNSKGSLVFDKEFKADSLPLLIVSDVSQSARTLQLIISNLMLKNPFKIKTAVMVNRDHSLFPVKINFSGLNLSTSVNERVDVEVNK
;
A
#
# COMPACT_ATOMS: atom_id res chain seq x y z
N MET A 1 -21.56 -19.13 25.32
CA MET A 1 -22.15 -18.41 24.17
C MET A 1 -21.12 -18.41 23.02
N ASN A 2 -21.34 -19.27 22.04
CA ASN A 2 -20.48 -19.34 20.87
C ASN A 2 -20.73 -18.09 20.01
N LYS A 3 -19.73 -17.17 19.95
CA LYS A 3 -19.70 -16.14 18.89
C LYS A 3 -19.45 -16.87 17.58
N ILE A 4 -20.49 -17.02 16.78
CA ILE A 4 -20.38 -17.42 15.38
C ILE A 4 -19.62 -16.26 14.71
N ASN A 5 -18.33 -16.46 14.41
CA ASN A 5 -17.59 -15.58 13.52
C ASN A 5 -18.16 -15.80 12.11
N SER A 6 -19.19 -15.06 11.74
CA SER A 6 -19.62 -14.98 10.36
C SER A 6 -18.60 -14.13 9.60
N GLN A 7 -17.70 -14.79 8.88
CA GLN A 7 -16.85 -14.12 7.90
C GLN A 7 -17.69 -13.80 6.67
N ASN A 8 -17.84 -12.52 6.36
CA ASN A 8 -18.45 -12.08 5.12
C ASN A 8 -17.32 -11.74 4.13
N ILE A 9 -17.27 -12.46 3.01
CA ILE A 9 -16.38 -12.16 1.90
C ILE A 9 -16.96 -10.95 1.17
N ILE A 10 -16.21 -9.84 1.15
CA ILE A 10 -16.61 -8.58 0.49
C ILE A 10 -16.04 -8.49 -0.93
N LEU A 11 -14.83 -9.03 -1.14
CA LEU A 11 -14.15 -9.12 -2.43
C LEU A 11 -13.67 -10.54 -2.64
N ASP A 12 -13.97 -11.12 -3.78
CA ASP A 12 -13.37 -12.39 -4.21
C ASP A 12 -12.01 -12.17 -4.91
N CYS A 13 -11.34 -13.25 -5.29
CA CYS A 13 -10.03 -13.17 -5.95
C CYS A 13 -10.09 -12.40 -7.27
N PHE A 14 -11.16 -12.53 -8.03
CA PHE A 14 -11.37 -11.83 -9.30
C PHE A 14 -11.57 -10.33 -9.08
N ASP A 15 -12.32 -9.95 -8.05
CA ASP A 15 -12.50 -8.56 -7.65
C ASP A 15 -11.17 -7.91 -7.25
N VAL A 16 -10.37 -8.59 -6.43
CA VAL A 16 -9.03 -8.13 -6.01
C VAL A 16 -8.12 -7.90 -7.21
N GLU A 17 -8.09 -8.83 -8.16
CA GLU A 17 -7.30 -8.71 -9.41
C GLU A 17 -7.73 -7.50 -10.25
N ASN A 18 -9.02 -7.29 -10.40
CA ASN A 18 -9.55 -6.12 -11.13
C ASN A 18 -9.21 -4.80 -10.42
N LYS A 19 -9.26 -4.77 -9.08
CA LYS A 19 -8.84 -3.60 -8.30
C LYS A 19 -7.35 -3.31 -8.48
N ILE A 20 -6.51 -4.35 -8.46
CA ILE A 20 -5.06 -4.20 -8.71
C ILE A 20 -4.80 -3.62 -10.10
N LYS A 21 -5.47 -4.14 -11.14
CA LYS A 21 -5.35 -3.61 -12.52
C LYS A 21 -5.72 -2.14 -12.59
N ARG A 22 -6.86 -1.75 -11.99
CA ARG A 22 -7.31 -0.35 -11.97
C ARG A 22 -6.30 0.55 -11.25
N ILE A 23 -5.85 0.16 -10.04
CA ILE A 23 -4.82 0.90 -9.29
C ILE A 23 -3.55 1.04 -10.12
N SER A 24 -3.12 -0.03 -10.81
CA SER A 24 -1.92 0.00 -11.65
C SER A 24 -2.02 1.00 -12.80
N LEU A 25 -3.18 1.08 -13.46
CA LEU A 25 -3.44 2.07 -14.51
C LEU A 25 -3.43 3.50 -13.97
N GLU A 26 -4.07 3.74 -12.82
CA GLU A 26 -4.05 5.05 -12.14
C GLU A 26 -2.62 5.46 -11.74
N VAL A 27 -1.79 4.49 -11.28
CA VAL A 27 -0.37 4.74 -10.94
C VAL A 27 0.44 5.06 -12.19
N ILE A 28 0.23 4.37 -13.31
CA ILE A 28 0.88 4.69 -14.59
C ILE A 28 0.53 6.11 -15.02
N GLU A 29 -0.76 6.46 -14.99
CA GLU A 29 -1.23 7.80 -15.36
C GLU A 29 -0.61 8.89 -14.48
N ASP A 30 -0.55 8.70 -13.17
CA ASP A 30 0.04 9.65 -12.22
C ASP A 30 1.57 9.80 -12.38
N ASN A 31 2.22 8.87 -13.07
CA ASN A 31 3.68 8.81 -13.26
C ASN A 31 4.09 8.75 -14.74
N ILE A 32 3.25 9.23 -15.64
CA ILE A 32 3.48 9.10 -17.10
C ILE A 32 4.80 9.77 -17.57
N ASP A 33 5.22 10.83 -16.89
CA ASP A 33 6.45 11.57 -17.18
C ASP A 33 7.66 11.11 -16.34
N GLN A 34 7.51 10.01 -15.59
CA GLN A 34 8.54 9.48 -14.71
C GLN A 34 9.22 8.26 -15.34
N GLU A 35 10.54 8.19 -15.25
CA GLU A 35 11.31 7.02 -15.71
C GLU A 35 11.41 5.94 -14.64
N ARG A 36 11.38 6.33 -13.36
CA ARG A 36 11.55 5.42 -12.21
C ARG A 36 10.52 5.68 -11.12
N LEU A 37 10.11 4.61 -10.44
CA LEU A 37 9.18 4.64 -9.31
C LEU A 37 9.60 3.61 -8.26
N ILE A 38 9.71 4.03 -6.99
CA ILE A 38 10.01 3.11 -5.89
C ILE A 38 8.73 2.78 -5.13
N PHE A 39 8.48 1.49 -4.99
CA PHE A 39 7.38 0.93 -4.22
C PHE A 39 7.84 0.50 -2.84
N PHE A 40 7.10 0.89 -1.81
CA PHE A 40 7.29 0.43 -0.44
C PHE A 40 6.13 -0.49 -0.05
N GLY A 41 6.37 -1.80 -0.09
CA GLY A 41 5.38 -2.79 0.33
C GLY A 41 5.37 -2.95 1.84
N VAL A 42 4.26 -2.56 2.48
CA VAL A 42 4.08 -2.60 3.93
C VAL A 42 3.72 -4.01 4.35
N SER A 43 4.55 -4.62 5.18
CA SER A 43 4.39 -5.99 5.65
C SER A 43 4.30 -7.00 4.49
N LYS A 44 3.97 -8.25 4.81
CA LYS A 44 3.91 -9.32 3.79
C LYS A 44 2.85 -9.05 2.72
N ASN A 45 1.63 -8.68 3.12
CA ASN A 45 0.53 -8.48 2.18
C ASN A 45 0.75 -7.27 1.27
N GLY A 46 1.23 -6.15 1.83
CA GLY A 46 1.58 -4.96 1.04
C GLY A 46 2.67 -5.24 0.01
N LYS A 47 3.67 -6.08 0.35
CA LYS A 47 4.70 -6.54 -0.62
C LYS A 47 4.09 -7.36 -1.76
N ILE A 48 3.18 -8.27 -1.46
CA ILE A 48 2.53 -9.10 -2.49
C ILE A 48 1.71 -8.21 -3.43
N ILE A 49 0.91 -7.30 -2.88
CA ILE A 49 0.10 -6.36 -3.67
C ILE A 49 1.00 -5.47 -4.53
N ALA A 50 2.05 -4.88 -3.93
CA ALA A 50 3.01 -4.05 -4.65
C ALA A 50 3.67 -4.81 -5.81
N LYS A 51 4.05 -6.06 -5.61
CA LYS A 51 4.62 -6.90 -6.67
C LYS A 51 3.64 -7.11 -7.83
N LYS A 52 2.37 -7.41 -7.55
CA LYS A 52 1.34 -7.56 -8.59
C LYS A 52 1.13 -6.25 -9.39
N ILE A 53 1.16 -5.09 -8.70
CA ILE A 53 1.09 -3.78 -9.36
C ILE A 53 2.31 -3.56 -10.26
N ILE A 54 3.51 -3.84 -9.77
CA ILE A 54 4.76 -3.73 -10.53
C ILE A 54 4.75 -4.63 -11.76
N ASP A 55 4.33 -5.88 -11.61
CA ASP A 55 4.25 -6.82 -12.73
C ASP A 55 3.32 -6.30 -13.84
N PHE A 56 2.20 -5.69 -13.48
CA PHE A 56 1.31 -5.05 -14.43
C PHE A 56 1.94 -3.80 -15.08
N ILE A 57 2.60 -2.94 -14.31
CA ILE A 57 3.27 -1.73 -14.79
C ILE A 57 4.38 -2.08 -15.79
N ASN A 58 5.20 -3.09 -15.47
CA ASN A 58 6.29 -3.55 -16.33
C ASN A 58 5.80 -4.09 -17.69
N GLN A 59 4.59 -4.64 -17.75
CA GLN A 59 3.96 -5.12 -18.98
C GLN A 59 3.31 -4.00 -19.81
N ASN A 60 2.93 -2.88 -19.18
CA ASN A 60 2.08 -1.86 -19.80
C ASN A 60 2.73 -0.47 -19.85
N SER A 61 3.94 -0.31 -19.33
CA SER A 61 4.67 0.96 -19.34
C SER A 61 6.18 0.75 -19.45
N LYS A 62 6.91 1.86 -19.56
CA LYS A 62 8.39 1.89 -19.54
C LYS A 62 8.95 2.33 -18.19
N ILE A 63 8.11 2.48 -17.17
CA ILE A 63 8.52 2.92 -15.85
C ILE A 63 9.33 1.81 -15.17
N GLU A 64 10.58 2.10 -14.85
CA GLU A 64 11.41 1.19 -14.04
C GLU A 64 10.90 1.19 -12.61
N SER A 65 10.44 0.03 -12.15
CA SER A 65 9.84 -0.13 -10.82
C SER A 65 10.78 -0.89 -9.89
N GLU A 66 11.02 -0.33 -8.70
CA GLU A 66 11.80 -0.96 -7.64
C GLU A 66 10.90 -1.26 -6.44
N LEU A 67 10.98 -2.46 -5.87
CA LEU A 67 10.24 -2.86 -4.67
C LEU A 67 11.15 -2.92 -3.46
N VAL A 68 10.77 -2.22 -2.40
CA VAL A 68 11.39 -2.26 -1.06
C VAL A 68 10.34 -2.72 -0.06
N GLY A 69 10.63 -3.75 0.70
CA GLY A 69 9.77 -4.16 1.82
C GLY A 69 10.01 -3.26 3.04
N VAL A 70 8.95 -2.90 3.74
CA VAL A 70 9.02 -2.10 4.96
C VAL A 70 8.16 -2.71 6.06
N GLU A 71 8.74 -2.80 7.26
CA GLU A 71 8.07 -3.29 8.45
C GLU A 71 8.32 -2.34 9.63
N ILE A 72 7.41 -2.35 10.61
CA ILE A 72 7.64 -1.67 11.88
C ILE A 72 8.42 -2.63 12.78
N ASP A 73 9.53 -2.18 13.34
CA ASP A 73 10.26 -2.95 14.34
C ASP A 73 9.42 -3.06 15.61
N SER A 74 9.08 -4.31 15.99
CA SER A 74 8.31 -4.60 17.20
C SER A 74 9.07 -4.27 18.49
N ASN A 75 10.39 -4.22 18.44
CA ASN A 75 11.25 -3.99 19.61
C ASN A 75 11.57 -2.51 19.86
N SER A 76 11.32 -1.65 18.88
CA SER A 76 11.59 -0.22 19.00
C SER A 76 10.39 0.60 18.53
N LYS A 77 9.86 1.46 19.42
CA LYS A 77 8.67 2.26 19.17
C LYS A 77 8.86 3.15 17.93
N GLY A 78 8.27 2.75 16.82
CA GLY A 78 8.20 3.54 15.61
C GLY A 78 9.42 3.46 14.69
N SER A 79 10.37 2.58 14.94
CA SER A 79 11.46 2.29 14.01
C SER A 79 10.96 1.48 12.83
N LEU A 80 11.49 1.79 11.64
CA LEU A 80 11.20 1.07 10.42
C LEU A 80 12.39 0.19 10.02
N VAL A 81 12.09 -1.00 9.53
CA VAL A 81 13.07 -1.90 8.94
C VAL A 81 12.76 -2.03 7.46
N PHE A 82 13.75 -1.73 6.62
CA PHE A 82 13.68 -1.92 5.18
C PHE A 82 14.47 -3.18 4.81
N ASP A 83 13.96 -3.98 3.91
CA ASP A 83 14.58 -5.26 3.52
C ASP A 83 15.81 -5.08 2.60
N LYS A 84 16.05 -3.87 2.11
CA LYS A 84 17.24 -3.51 1.34
C LYS A 84 17.53 -2.00 1.38
N GLU A 85 18.73 -1.62 0.99
CA GLU A 85 19.08 -0.22 0.76
C GLU A 85 18.39 0.33 -0.51
N PHE A 86 18.05 1.61 -0.48
CA PHE A 86 17.43 2.32 -1.59
C PHE A 86 17.86 3.79 -1.63
N LYS A 87 17.75 4.40 -2.81
CA LYS A 87 18.00 5.83 -3.02
C LYS A 87 16.70 6.46 -3.52
N ALA A 88 16.11 7.31 -2.71
CA ALA A 88 14.80 7.93 -2.97
C ALA A 88 14.88 9.40 -3.39
N ASP A 89 16.07 9.99 -3.37
CA ASP A 89 16.26 11.41 -3.67
C ASP A 89 15.70 11.76 -5.05
N SER A 90 14.83 12.77 -5.06
CA SER A 90 14.16 13.28 -6.26
C SER A 90 13.33 12.26 -7.05
N LEU A 91 13.02 11.08 -6.47
CA LEU A 91 12.19 10.06 -7.10
C LEU A 91 10.76 10.07 -6.56
N PRO A 92 9.76 9.67 -7.37
CA PRO A 92 8.42 9.40 -6.88
C PRO A 92 8.40 8.09 -6.09
N LEU A 93 7.67 8.09 -4.98
CA LEU A 93 7.53 6.96 -4.09
C LEU A 93 6.05 6.57 -3.96
N LEU A 94 5.77 5.27 -3.95
CA LEU A 94 4.44 4.72 -3.71
C LEU A 94 4.48 3.74 -2.53
N ILE A 95 3.76 4.05 -1.46
CA ILE A 95 3.59 3.16 -0.31
C ILE A 95 2.36 2.30 -0.55
N VAL A 96 2.52 0.98 -0.49
CA VAL A 96 1.46 0.01 -0.75
C VAL A 96 1.17 -0.82 0.49
N SER A 97 -0.08 -0.83 0.94
CA SER A 97 -0.56 -1.63 2.07
C SER A 97 -1.84 -2.39 1.69
N ASP A 98 -2.16 -3.40 2.46
CA ASP A 98 -3.42 -4.14 2.30
C ASP A 98 -4.62 -3.34 2.85
N VAL A 99 -4.57 -2.92 4.10
CA VAL A 99 -5.64 -2.18 4.77
C VAL A 99 -5.08 -0.92 5.41
N SER A 100 -5.75 0.22 5.19
CA SER A 100 -5.58 1.43 6.01
C SER A 100 -6.72 1.54 7.01
N GLN A 101 -6.40 1.46 8.30
CA GLN A 101 -7.36 1.61 9.40
C GLN A 101 -7.15 2.96 10.09
N SER A 102 -6.17 3.08 10.99
CA SER A 102 -5.84 4.33 11.67
C SER A 102 -4.92 5.24 10.87
N ALA A 103 -4.32 4.72 9.81
CA ALA A 103 -3.24 5.32 9.00
C ALA A 103 -1.93 5.57 9.78
N ARG A 104 -1.78 5.06 11.02
CA ARG A 104 -0.57 5.26 11.83
C ARG A 104 0.69 4.74 11.14
N THR A 105 0.65 3.50 10.63
CA THR A 105 1.78 2.88 9.94
C THR A 105 2.20 3.67 8.71
N LEU A 106 1.24 4.10 7.89
CA LEU A 106 1.49 4.94 6.72
C LEU A 106 2.12 6.27 7.12
N GLN A 107 1.63 6.92 8.18
CA GLN A 107 2.19 8.18 8.68
C GLN A 107 3.65 8.03 9.13
N LEU A 108 3.99 6.95 9.83
CA LEU A 108 5.37 6.67 10.24
C LEU A 108 6.30 6.48 9.04
N ILE A 109 5.85 5.73 8.03
CA ILE A 109 6.61 5.49 6.81
C ILE A 109 6.80 6.80 6.04
N ILE A 110 5.74 7.59 5.84
CA ILE A 110 5.81 8.88 5.16
C ILE A 110 6.81 9.80 5.87
N SER A 111 6.72 9.92 7.19
CA SER A 111 7.62 10.79 7.97
C SER A 111 9.09 10.40 7.81
N ASN A 112 9.39 9.12 7.75
CA ASN A 112 10.74 8.60 7.54
C ASN A 112 11.23 8.87 6.10
N LEU A 113 10.38 8.58 5.11
CA LEU A 113 10.73 8.76 3.69
C LEU A 113 10.88 10.23 3.30
N MET A 114 10.18 11.15 3.96
CA MET A 114 10.35 12.59 3.73
C MET A 114 11.78 13.06 3.98
N LEU A 115 12.51 12.43 4.89
CA LEU A 115 13.91 12.74 5.17
C LEU A 115 14.87 12.34 4.03
N LYS A 116 14.40 11.60 3.04
CA LYS A 116 15.15 11.15 1.86
C LYS A 116 14.96 12.08 0.64
N ASN A 117 14.31 13.23 0.83
CA ASN A 117 14.08 14.24 -0.22
C ASN A 117 13.41 13.67 -1.51
N PRO A 118 12.27 12.96 -1.40
CA PRO A 118 11.58 12.41 -2.57
C PRO A 118 10.93 13.53 -3.41
N PHE A 119 10.70 13.25 -4.69
CA PHE A 119 9.93 14.13 -5.57
C PHE A 119 8.45 14.22 -5.14
N LYS A 120 7.85 13.08 -4.85
CA LYS A 120 6.48 12.94 -4.29
C LYS A 120 6.34 11.62 -3.55
N ILE A 121 5.38 11.56 -2.61
CA ILE A 121 4.96 10.32 -1.96
C ILE A 121 3.47 10.16 -2.18
N LYS A 122 3.06 9.01 -2.69
CA LYS A 122 1.66 8.58 -2.83
C LYS A 122 1.41 7.30 -2.05
N THR A 123 0.15 7.02 -1.77
CA THR A 123 -0.27 5.83 -1.02
C THR A 123 -1.31 5.05 -1.81
N ALA A 124 -1.17 3.73 -1.80
CA ALA A 124 -2.12 2.79 -2.37
C ALA A 124 -2.51 1.74 -1.33
N VAL A 125 -3.79 1.48 -1.17
CA VAL A 125 -4.29 0.43 -0.28
C VAL A 125 -5.38 -0.39 -0.97
N MET A 126 -5.45 -1.68 -0.63
CA MET A 126 -6.54 -2.51 -1.14
C MET A 126 -7.88 -2.12 -0.50
N VAL A 127 -7.88 -1.91 0.81
CA VAL A 127 -9.08 -1.49 1.56
C VAL A 127 -8.76 -0.26 2.39
N ASN A 128 -9.46 0.83 2.13
CA ASN A 128 -9.43 2.04 2.93
C ASN A 128 -10.63 2.08 3.86
N ARG A 129 -10.39 2.17 5.17
CA ARG A 129 -11.43 2.39 6.19
C ARG A 129 -11.49 3.88 6.54
N ASP A 130 -12.69 4.43 6.57
CA ASP A 130 -12.94 5.88 6.74
C ASP A 130 -12.64 6.43 8.15
N HIS A 131 -11.97 5.67 9.01
CA HIS A 131 -11.70 6.03 10.42
C HIS A 131 -10.22 6.34 10.69
N SER A 132 -9.59 7.10 9.78
CA SER A 132 -8.19 7.52 9.98
C SER A 132 -8.04 8.40 11.21
N LEU A 133 -7.09 8.07 12.08
CA LEU A 133 -6.69 8.89 13.23
C LEU A 133 -5.52 9.84 12.89
N PHE A 134 -4.82 9.57 11.80
CA PHE A 134 -3.68 10.34 11.32
C PHE A 134 -3.98 10.93 9.94
N PRO A 135 -3.48 12.15 9.63
CA PRO A 135 -3.82 12.89 8.42
C PRO A 135 -3.09 12.37 7.19
N VAL A 136 -3.36 11.15 6.82
CA VAL A 136 -2.80 10.52 5.61
C VAL A 136 -3.87 10.46 4.53
N LYS A 137 -3.57 11.05 3.37
CA LYS A 137 -4.41 10.90 2.19
C LYS A 137 -4.11 9.55 1.55
N ILE A 138 -5.15 8.75 1.30
CA ILE A 138 -5.07 7.57 0.45
C ILE A 138 -5.32 8.02 -1.00
N ASN A 139 -4.31 7.87 -1.86
CA ASN A 139 -4.39 8.32 -3.25
C ASN A 139 -5.06 7.30 -4.15
N PHE A 140 -4.75 6.02 -3.94
CA PHE A 140 -5.30 4.91 -4.71
C PHE A 140 -5.88 3.87 -3.75
N SER A 141 -7.15 3.54 -3.90
CA SER A 141 -7.80 2.53 -3.04
C SER A 141 -8.56 1.52 -3.88
N GLY A 142 -8.46 0.25 -3.52
CA GLY A 142 -9.26 -0.81 -4.13
C GLY A 142 -10.73 -0.67 -3.76
N LEU A 143 -10.99 -0.52 -2.46
CA LEU A 143 -12.32 -0.36 -1.88
C LEU A 143 -12.28 0.60 -0.70
N ASN A 144 -13.27 1.48 -0.60
CA ASN A 144 -13.51 2.30 0.58
C ASN A 144 -14.66 1.68 1.39
N LEU A 145 -14.42 1.42 2.68
CA LEU A 145 -15.40 0.84 3.58
C LEU A 145 -15.68 1.76 4.77
N SER A 146 -16.94 2.11 4.93
CA SER A 146 -17.48 2.67 6.17
C SER A 146 -17.95 1.52 7.05
N THR A 147 -17.06 0.99 7.89
CA THR A 147 -17.39 -0.10 8.82
C THR A 147 -17.52 0.43 10.24
N SER A 148 -18.24 -0.30 11.10
CA SER A 148 -18.27 0.02 12.52
C SER A 148 -16.86 -0.17 13.14
N VAL A 149 -16.59 0.55 14.23
CA VAL A 149 -15.28 0.52 14.94
C VAL A 149 -14.90 -0.90 15.39
N ASN A 150 -15.87 -1.77 15.57
CA ASN A 150 -15.70 -3.13 16.08
C ASN A 150 -15.53 -4.20 15.00
N GLU A 151 -15.63 -3.84 13.71
CA GLU A 151 -15.44 -4.78 12.61
C GLU A 151 -13.97 -4.84 12.21
N ARG A 152 -13.45 -6.04 12.01
CA ARG A 152 -12.10 -6.29 11.50
C ARG A 152 -12.18 -6.63 10.03
N VAL A 153 -11.29 -6.02 9.26
CA VAL A 153 -11.11 -6.31 7.83
C VAL A 153 -9.76 -6.98 7.67
N ASP A 154 -9.76 -8.18 7.14
CA ASP A 154 -8.55 -8.93 6.78
C ASP A 154 -8.52 -9.11 5.27
N VAL A 155 -7.35 -8.91 4.66
CA VAL A 155 -7.12 -9.12 3.23
C VAL A 155 -6.25 -10.37 3.07
N GLU A 156 -6.78 -11.39 2.43
CA GLU A 156 -6.03 -12.57 2.03
C GLU A 156 -5.58 -12.40 0.57
N VAL A 157 -4.28 -12.28 0.37
CA VAL A 157 -3.70 -12.21 -0.97
C VAL A 157 -3.00 -13.53 -1.25
N ASN A 158 -3.58 -14.34 -2.12
CA ASN A 158 -2.94 -15.57 -2.57
C ASN A 158 -1.69 -15.27 -3.41
N LYS A 159 -0.64 -16.08 -3.20
CA LYS A 159 0.63 -15.96 -3.93
C LYS A 159 0.48 -16.25 -5.41
#